data_9893e10b13e6646870000d0ee8d7af7c
#
_entry.id   9893e10b13e6646870000d0ee8d7af7c
#
_cell.length_a   1.000
_cell.length_b   1.000
_cell.length_c   1.000
_cell.angle_alpha   90.00
_cell.angle_beta   90.00
_cell.angle_gamma   90.00
#
_symmetry.space_group_name_H-M   'P 1'
#
loop_
_entity.id
_entity.type
_entity.pdbx_description
1 polymer ?
#
loop_
_entity_poly.entity_id
_entity_poly.type
_entity_poly.pdbx_seq_one_letter_code
_entity_poly.pdbx_strand_id
1 'polypeptide(L)'
;MENEFIAGLDIGTTKIACLIGKRAEDGKIKILGYSCTKSIGVEHGVVRNISLTAESVKKAIEAASQQANVKVDEVYVGIAGQHIKSIPSQGIVIIPEDHKLISKDDVERLTREQNRVMLGPGDEIIHIFPQNYYVDGALLNNEISPVGVAGKQLKADFHIVTGNTQNICNIRDSVLAAGYKVKDLVLEPVASSYSVLDDRDKEAGVALVDIGGGTTDIAIFYDGIIRHTSVIPLAGQAITSDIRRGCSILLDQAESLKVKYGSCLPANEREGDAVSIPGIRNQPPKEIGLKVLANIIKARVQVIMEQVAYEISTAGYNGKNLSAGLVLTGGGASLKYIKDFASLMTGMDTRIGIPSEHLVAESDADLALPKYATGIGLVLYGIEKEEARMVANAAKNASSPDTEKEAEPLSKPSANGKEQSIIDILNNMPGTKEQSEVSPVQNPEPEPIKVEQPEPTPVVNEEKKDKNEKTKPTFFGKIAEYMWKIVGDDDVK
;
A
#
# COMPACT_ATOMS: atom_id res chain seq x y z
N MET A 1 -16.77 -28.32 -3.60
CA MET A 1 -16.11 -27.00 -3.77
C MET A 1 -14.63 -27.27 -3.75
N GLU A 2 -14.00 -27.16 -4.93
CA GLU A 2 -12.57 -27.38 -5.10
C GLU A 2 -11.80 -26.35 -4.27
N ASN A 3 -10.75 -26.81 -3.65
CA ASN A 3 -9.88 -26.08 -2.71
C ASN A 3 -9.36 -24.78 -3.34
N GLU A 4 -10.06 -23.68 -3.16
CA GLU A 4 -9.56 -22.37 -3.56
C GLU A 4 -8.43 -21.97 -2.62
N PHE A 5 -7.22 -21.97 -3.12
CA PHE A 5 -6.04 -21.44 -2.44
C PHE A 5 -5.70 -20.07 -3.02
N ILE A 6 -5.06 -19.25 -2.22
CA ILE A 6 -4.53 -17.95 -2.63
C ILE A 6 -3.01 -18.00 -2.61
N ALA A 7 -2.39 -17.43 -3.63
CA ALA A 7 -0.95 -17.26 -3.71
C ALA A 7 -0.59 -15.76 -3.56
N GLY A 8 0.17 -15.43 -2.51
CA GLY A 8 0.73 -14.11 -2.25
C GLY A 8 2.21 -14.07 -2.67
N LEU A 9 2.62 -13.02 -3.37
CA LEU A 9 3.98 -12.79 -3.86
C LEU A 9 4.49 -11.43 -3.37
N ASP A 10 5.48 -11.46 -2.47
CA ASP A 10 6.20 -10.29 -1.99
C ASP A 10 7.50 -10.13 -2.81
N ILE A 11 7.58 -9.05 -3.62
CA ILE A 11 8.75 -8.76 -4.47
C ILE A 11 9.62 -7.70 -3.79
N GLY A 12 10.35 -8.11 -2.76
CA GLY A 12 11.22 -7.21 -2.02
C GLY A 12 12.59 -6.98 -2.66
N THR A 13 13.34 -6.00 -2.15
CA THR A 13 14.69 -5.64 -2.64
C THR A 13 15.73 -6.71 -2.35
N THR A 14 15.62 -7.45 -1.25
CA THR A 14 16.61 -8.45 -0.82
C THR A 14 16.13 -9.88 -1.00
N LYS A 15 14.82 -10.09 -0.90
CA LYS A 15 14.16 -11.40 -1.02
C LYS A 15 12.91 -11.28 -1.87
N ILE A 16 12.54 -12.36 -2.53
CA ILE A 16 11.21 -12.58 -3.08
C ILE A 16 10.62 -13.76 -2.33
N ALA A 17 9.46 -13.55 -1.71
CA ALA A 17 8.74 -14.57 -0.97
C ALA A 17 7.41 -14.90 -1.65
N CYS A 18 7.12 -16.19 -1.82
CA CYS A 18 5.82 -16.67 -2.28
C CYS A 18 5.20 -17.54 -1.19
N LEU A 19 3.97 -17.26 -0.83
CA LEU A 19 3.19 -18.02 0.14
C LEU A 19 1.87 -18.45 -0.48
N ILE A 20 1.52 -19.72 -0.30
CA ILE A 20 0.29 -20.30 -0.80
C ILE A 20 -0.51 -20.79 0.41
N GLY A 21 -1.72 -20.30 0.56
CA GLY A 21 -2.54 -20.62 1.71
C GLY A 21 -4.02 -20.67 1.39
N LYS A 22 -4.79 -21.20 2.33
CA LYS A 22 -6.23 -21.25 2.30
C LYS A 22 -6.82 -21.03 3.70
N ARG A 23 -8.09 -20.66 3.78
CA ARG A 23 -8.80 -20.59 5.05
C ARG A 23 -8.99 -21.99 5.61
N ALA A 24 -8.69 -22.17 6.88
CA ALA A 24 -8.98 -23.39 7.62
C ALA A 24 -10.38 -23.33 8.27
N GLU A 25 -10.86 -24.46 8.80
CA GLU A 25 -12.19 -24.57 9.40
C GLU A 25 -12.36 -23.69 10.66
N ASP A 26 -11.28 -23.41 11.35
CA ASP A 26 -11.23 -22.53 12.54
C ASP A 26 -11.19 -21.02 12.20
N GLY A 27 -11.28 -20.67 10.89
CA GLY A 27 -11.19 -19.30 10.40
C GLY A 27 -9.77 -18.76 10.25
N LYS A 28 -8.77 -19.51 10.71
CA LYS A 28 -7.34 -19.16 10.53
C LYS A 28 -6.85 -19.54 9.13
N ILE A 29 -5.59 -19.21 8.84
CA ILE A 29 -4.95 -19.56 7.59
C ILE A 29 -4.06 -20.79 7.76
N LYS A 30 -4.21 -21.73 6.87
CA LYS A 30 -3.27 -22.83 6.67
C LYS A 30 -2.39 -22.51 5.47
N ILE A 31 -1.09 -22.31 5.71
CA ILE A 31 -0.11 -22.19 4.65
C ILE A 31 0.19 -23.60 4.13
N LEU A 32 0.00 -23.79 2.84
CA LEU A 32 0.21 -25.07 2.14
C LEU A 32 1.65 -25.21 1.64
N GLY A 33 2.25 -24.09 1.26
CA GLY A 33 3.64 -24.03 0.82
C GLY A 33 4.14 -22.59 0.84
N TYR A 34 5.44 -22.45 1.08
CA TYR A 34 6.08 -21.14 1.05
C TYR A 34 7.52 -21.25 0.57
N SER A 35 8.03 -20.16 0.05
CA SER A 35 9.43 -20.05 -0.37
C SER A 35 9.97 -18.65 -0.13
N CYS A 36 11.27 -18.55 0.01
CA CYS A 36 11.99 -17.29 0.09
C CYS A 36 13.26 -17.39 -0.73
N THR A 37 13.36 -16.68 -1.84
CA THR A 37 14.50 -16.67 -2.74
C THR A 37 15.22 -15.32 -2.69
N LYS A 38 16.51 -15.29 -3.06
CA LYS A 38 17.27 -14.05 -3.20
C LYS A 38 16.66 -13.22 -4.32
N SER A 39 16.35 -11.97 -4.06
CA SER A 39 15.91 -11.01 -5.07
C SER A 39 17.09 -10.51 -5.89
N ILE A 40 16.92 -10.50 -7.22
CA ILE A 40 17.88 -9.93 -8.16
C ILE A 40 17.11 -9.05 -9.13
N GLY A 41 17.62 -7.83 -9.38
CA GLY A 41 16.98 -6.89 -10.30
C GLY A 41 15.98 -5.93 -9.66
N VAL A 42 15.87 -5.92 -8.31
CA VAL A 42 15.02 -4.99 -7.54
C VAL A 42 15.89 -4.11 -6.66
N GLU A 43 15.69 -2.80 -6.70
CA GLU A 43 16.39 -1.80 -5.89
C GLU A 43 15.39 -0.82 -5.27
N HIS A 44 15.46 -0.62 -3.94
CA HIS A 44 14.55 0.26 -3.19
C HIS A 44 13.06 0.06 -3.52
N GLY A 45 12.63 -1.21 -3.64
CA GLY A 45 11.25 -1.57 -3.99
C GLY A 45 10.89 -1.38 -5.46
N VAL A 46 11.86 -1.02 -6.33
CA VAL A 46 11.63 -0.79 -7.77
C VAL A 46 12.29 -1.87 -8.61
N VAL A 47 11.53 -2.48 -9.53
CA VAL A 47 12.08 -3.43 -10.51
C VAL A 47 12.90 -2.66 -11.53
N ARG A 48 14.23 -2.88 -11.51
CA ARG A 48 15.21 -2.31 -12.44
C ARG A 48 15.51 -3.22 -13.62
N ASN A 49 15.42 -4.54 -13.41
CA ASN A 49 15.67 -5.53 -14.45
C ASN A 49 14.57 -6.60 -14.45
N ILE A 50 13.66 -6.49 -15.42
CA ILE A 50 12.50 -7.38 -15.56
C ILE A 50 12.92 -8.85 -15.67
N SER A 51 13.90 -9.16 -16.51
CA SER A 51 14.32 -10.55 -16.76
C SER A 51 14.92 -11.23 -15.51
N LEU A 52 15.80 -10.53 -14.79
CA LEU A 52 16.40 -11.06 -13.56
C LEU A 52 15.37 -11.20 -12.43
N THR A 53 14.44 -10.25 -12.36
CA THR A 53 13.32 -10.31 -11.40
C THR A 53 12.39 -11.47 -11.75
N ALA A 54 12.07 -11.68 -13.02
CA ALA A 54 11.22 -12.78 -13.48
C ALA A 54 11.82 -14.15 -13.14
N GLU A 55 13.14 -14.34 -13.30
CA GLU A 55 13.80 -15.57 -12.88
C GLU A 55 13.67 -15.83 -11.36
N SER A 56 13.84 -14.79 -10.56
CA SER A 56 13.71 -14.88 -9.10
C SER A 56 12.26 -15.14 -8.68
N VAL A 57 11.29 -14.49 -9.32
CA VAL A 57 9.83 -14.71 -9.14
C VAL A 57 9.48 -16.16 -9.50
N LYS A 58 9.92 -16.62 -10.66
CA LYS A 58 9.66 -18.00 -11.12
C LYS A 58 10.16 -19.04 -10.12
N LYS A 59 11.41 -18.89 -9.66
CA LYS A 59 11.99 -19.80 -8.64
C LYS A 59 11.19 -19.79 -7.34
N ALA A 60 10.72 -18.60 -6.90
CA ALA A 60 9.94 -18.49 -5.69
C ALA A 60 8.58 -19.20 -5.83
N ILE A 61 7.83 -18.93 -6.92
CA ILE A 61 6.51 -19.53 -7.12
C ILE A 61 6.62 -21.05 -7.32
N GLU A 62 7.58 -21.53 -8.13
CA GLU A 62 7.78 -22.97 -8.37
C GLU A 62 8.09 -23.71 -7.08
N ALA A 63 8.98 -23.19 -6.23
CA ALA A 63 9.33 -23.82 -4.96
C ALA A 63 8.13 -23.89 -3.99
N ALA A 64 7.36 -22.80 -3.85
CA ALA A 64 6.16 -22.78 -3.03
C ALA A 64 5.07 -23.72 -3.58
N SER A 65 4.86 -23.74 -4.91
CA SER A 65 3.90 -24.62 -5.61
C SER A 65 4.23 -26.08 -5.41
N GLN A 66 5.53 -26.45 -5.50
CA GLN A 66 5.99 -27.80 -5.27
C GLN A 66 5.74 -28.26 -3.83
N GLN A 67 6.03 -27.40 -2.84
CA GLN A 67 5.76 -27.69 -1.43
C GLN A 67 4.26 -27.83 -1.16
N ALA A 68 3.44 -26.95 -1.74
CA ALA A 68 1.99 -26.98 -1.60
C ALA A 68 1.32 -28.10 -2.40
N ASN A 69 2.01 -28.71 -3.36
CA ASN A 69 1.48 -29.65 -4.36
C ASN A 69 0.25 -29.09 -5.11
N VAL A 70 0.32 -27.82 -5.52
CA VAL A 70 -0.73 -27.13 -6.30
C VAL A 70 -0.13 -26.42 -7.51
N LYS A 71 -0.97 -26.18 -8.52
CA LYS A 71 -0.58 -25.36 -9.68
C LYS A 71 -1.07 -23.93 -9.46
N VAL A 72 -0.14 -22.99 -9.44
CA VAL A 72 -0.43 -21.55 -9.38
C VAL A 72 -0.50 -21.00 -10.79
N ASP A 73 -1.56 -20.27 -11.12
CA ASP A 73 -1.70 -19.54 -12.39
C ASP A 73 -1.70 -18.02 -12.19
N GLU A 74 -2.16 -17.55 -11.02
CA GLU A 74 -2.25 -16.11 -10.69
C GLU A 74 -1.85 -15.85 -9.23
N VAL A 75 -1.35 -14.64 -8.98
CA VAL A 75 -0.82 -14.24 -7.67
C VAL A 75 -1.29 -12.84 -7.26
N TYR A 76 -1.52 -12.63 -5.96
CA TYR A 76 -1.63 -11.31 -5.35
C TYR A 76 -0.22 -10.79 -5.08
N VAL A 77 0.10 -9.59 -5.55
CA VAL A 77 1.49 -9.08 -5.53
C VAL A 77 1.59 -7.85 -4.63
N GLY A 78 2.57 -7.85 -3.74
CA GLY A 78 2.93 -6.68 -2.94
C GLY A 78 3.57 -5.60 -3.82
N ILE A 79 3.22 -4.34 -3.55
CA ILE A 79 3.86 -3.19 -4.15
C ILE A 79 4.29 -2.19 -3.09
N ALA A 80 5.56 -1.79 -3.15
CA ALA A 80 6.17 -0.74 -2.34
C ALA A 80 7.16 0.06 -3.19
N GLY A 81 7.86 0.99 -2.59
CA GLY A 81 8.93 1.75 -3.24
C GLY A 81 8.69 3.25 -3.22
N GLN A 82 9.78 4.00 -3.41
CA GLN A 82 9.79 5.47 -3.34
C GLN A 82 8.90 6.19 -4.37
N HIS A 83 8.36 5.46 -5.34
CA HIS A 83 7.44 6.00 -6.35
C HIS A 83 5.98 6.03 -5.89
N ILE A 84 5.69 5.44 -4.73
CA ILE A 84 4.35 5.46 -4.12
C ILE A 84 4.11 6.82 -3.50
N LYS A 85 2.95 7.40 -3.78
CA LYS A 85 2.52 8.70 -3.26
C LYS A 85 1.12 8.60 -2.70
N SER A 86 0.80 9.47 -1.77
CA SER A 86 -0.54 9.63 -1.21
C SER A 86 -1.07 11.01 -1.55
N ILE A 87 -2.31 11.07 -2.02
CA ILE A 87 -3.01 12.32 -2.30
C ILE A 87 -4.39 12.32 -1.62
N PRO A 88 -4.77 13.41 -0.96
CA PRO A 88 -6.14 13.59 -0.48
C PRO A 88 -7.04 13.92 -1.67
N SER A 89 -8.26 13.41 -1.64
CA SER A 89 -9.29 13.73 -2.63
C SER A 89 -10.65 13.83 -1.96
N GLN A 90 -11.62 14.42 -2.63
CA GLN A 90 -12.97 14.57 -2.16
C GLN A 90 -13.95 14.26 -3.29
N GLY A 91 -14.95 13.44 -3.01
CA GLY A 91 -16.00 13.11 -3.96
C GLY A 91 -17.38 13.48 -3.44
N ILE A 92 -18.30 13.73 -4.36
CA ILE A 92 -19.69 14.09 -4.06
C ILE A 92 -20.59 13.41 -5.08
N VAL A 93 -21.64 12.72 -4.60
CA VAL A 93 -22.71 12.20 -5.46
C VAL A 93 -24.07 12.70 -4.96
N ILE A 94 -24.93 13.01 -5.90
CA ILE A 94 -26.32 13.36 -5.61
C ILE A 94 -27.14 12.06 -5.62
N ILE A 95 -27.95 11.89 -4.59
CA ILE A 95 -28.86 10.75 -4.47
C ILE A 95 -30.12 11.09 -5.27
N PRO A 96 -30.59 10.16 -6.14
CA PRO A 96 -31.82 10.38 -6.92
C PRO A 96 -33.04 10.62 -6.03
N GLU A 97 -33.96 11.47 -6.45
CA GLU A 97 -35.13 11.86 -5.64
C GLU A 97 -36.11 10.71 -5.36
N ASP A 98 -36.09 9.66 -6.18
CA ASP A 98 -36.84 8.43 -5.98
C ASP A 98 -36.21 7.52 -4.91
N HIS A 99 -34.95 7.74 -4.57
CA HIS A 99 -34.25 7.04 -3.50
C HIS A 99 -34.42 7.81 -2.18
N LYS A 100 -35.09 7.21 -1.20
CA LYS A 100 -35.25 7.80 0.14
C LYS A 100 -34.02 7.62 1.03
N LEU A 101 -33.21 6.59 0.75
CA LEU A 101 -32.07 6.18 1.54
C LEU A 101 -30.86 5.98 0.62
N ILE A 102 -29.70 6.30 1.14
CA ILE A 102 -28.41 6.04 0.48
C ILE A 102 -28.24 4.52 0.32
N SER A 103 -28.00 4.07 -0.88
CA SER A 103 -27.79 2.68 -1.23
C SER A 103 -26.32 2.29 -1.26
N LYS A 104 -26.03 1.01 -1.28
CA LYS A 104 -24.68 0.50 -1.51
C LYS A 104 -24.12 0.94 -2.87
N ASP A 105 -24.98 0.98 -3.90
CA ASP A 105 -24.59 1.43 -5.24
C ASP A 105 -24.18 2.90 -5.27
N ASP A 106 -24.78 3.75 -4.43
CA ASP A 106 -24.39 5.18 -4.30
C ASP A 106 -22.98 5.31 -3.73
N VAL A 107 -22.66 4.52 -2.70
CA VAL A 107 -21.31 4.48 -2.11
C VAL A 107 -20.28 3.94 -3.11
N GLU A 108 -20.62 2.87 -3.83
CA GLU A 108 -19.76 2.32 -4.87
C GLU A 108 -19.57 3.32 -6.03
N ARG A 109 -20.63 4.03 -6.43
CA ARG A 109 -20.56 5.09 -7.45
C ARG A 109 -19.63 6.22 -7.00
N LEU A 110 -19.78 6.71 -5.76
CA LEU A 110 -18.91 7.74 -5.18
C LEU A 110 -17.44 7.33 -5.21
N THR A 111 -17.14 6.10 -4.80
CA THR A 111 -15.78 5.55 -4.81
C THR A 111 -15.27 5.36 -6.25
N ARG A 112 -16.11 4.89 -7.17
CA ARG A 112 -15.74 4.69 -8.58
C ARG A 112 -15.41 6.00 -9.29
N GLU A 113 -16.07 7.10 -8.93
CA GLU A 113 -15.78 8.42 -9.49
C GLU A 113 -14.37 8.89 -9.13
N GLN A 114 -13.79 8.42 -8.03
CA GLN A 114 -12.40 8.75 -7.66
C GLN A 114 -11.36 8.20 -8.65
N ASN A 115 -11.69 7.16 -9.45
CA ASN A 115 -10.80 6.70 -10.52
C ASN A 115 -10.62 7.73 -11.66
N ARG A 116 -11.41 8.81 -11.66
CA ARG A 116 -11.33 9.88 -12.66
C ARG A 116 -10.57 11.12 -12.15
N VAL A 117 -10.03 11.07 -10.94
CA VAL A 117 -9.24 12.18 -10.38
C VAL A 117 -8.02 12.42 -11.28
N MET A 118 -7.75 13.68 -11.57
CA MET A 118 -6.59 14.07 -12.36
C MET A 118 -5.32 13.79 -11.56
N LEU A 119 -4.49 12.89 -12.09
CA LEU A 119 -3.20 12.54 -11.55
C LEU A 119 -2.06 13.28 -12.26
N GLY A 120 -0.90 13.30 -11.63
CA GLY A 120 0.33 13.72 -12.28
C GLY A 120 0.66 12.84 -13.51
N PRO A 121 1.39 13.38 -14.52
CA PRO A 121 1.78 12.60 -15.69
C PRO A 121 2.57 11.35 -15.28
N GLY A 122 2.14 10.18 -15.74
CA GLY A 122 2.80 8.90 -15.47
C GLY A 122 2.50 8.29 -14.11
N ASP A 123 1.51 8.78 -13.38
CA ASP A 123 1.01 8.15 -12.15
C ASP A 123 -0.31 7.40 -12.44
N GLU A 124 -0.54 6.28 -11.76
CA GLU A 124 -1.82 5.55 -11.75
C GLU A 124 -2.27 5.26 -10.32
N ILE A 125 -3.56 5.07 -10.13
CA ILE A 125 -4.17 4.75 -8.82
C ILE A 125 -3.93 3.28 -8.50
N ILE A 126 -3.42 3.04 -7.28
CA ILE A 126 -3.26 1.69 -6.72
C ILE A 126 -4.42 1.38 -5.77
N HIS A 127 -4.72 2.30 -4.83
CA HIS A 127 -5.79 2.14 -3.86
C HIS A 127 -6.56 3.45 -3.65
N ILE A 128 -7.85 3.31 -3.34
CA ILE A 128 -8.74 4.39 -2.94
C ILE A 128 -9.35 4.00 -1.59
N PHE A 129 -9.01 4.75 -0.54
CA PHE A 129 -9.51 4.52 0.81
C PHE A 129 -10.44 5.66 1.22
N PRO A 130 -11.74 5.40 1.42
CA PRO A 130 -12.64 6.39 2.01
C PRO A 130 -12.20 6.71 3.44
N GLN A 131 -12.29 7.99 3.81
CA GLN A 131 -11.87 8.51 5.11
C GLN A 131 -13.09 8.88 5.97
N ASN A 132 -13.79 9.90 5.59
CA ASN A 132 -14.95 10.40 6.31
C ASN A 132 -16.12 10.53 5.34
N TYR A 133 -17.32 10.18 5.79
CA TYR A 133 -18.54 10.36 5.02
C TYR A 133 -19.35 11.54 5.57
N TYR A 134 -20.00 12.26 4.68
CA TYR A 134 -20.91 13.36 5.01
C TYR A 134 -22.22 13.15 4.26
N VAL A 135 -23.34 13.34 4.96
CA VAL A 135 -24.69 13.34 4.38
C VAL A 135 -25.29 14.70 4.56
N ASP A 136 -25.71 15.33 3.47
CA ASP A 136 -26.25 16.71 3.43
C ASP A 136 -25.36 17.71 4.17
N GLY A 137 -24.03 17.52 4.11
CA GLY A 137 -23.02 18.37 4.76
C GLY A 137 -22.71 18.01 6.22
N ALA A 138 -23.48 17.14 6.85
CA ALA A 138 -23.20 16.66 8.21
C ALA A 138 -22.22 15.47 8.18
N LEU A 139 -21.14 15.55 8.98
CA LEU A 139 -20.20 14.45 9.17
C LEU A 139 -20.91 13.26 9.84
N LEU A 140 -20.82 12.09 9.23
CA LEU A 140 -21.22 10.84 9.88
C LEU A 140 -20.14 10.36 10.86
N ASN A 141 -20.58 9.77 11.97
CA ASN A 141 -19.66 9.04 12.83
C ASN A 141 -19.06 7.85 12.03
N ASN A 142 -17.76 7.63 12.16
CA ASN A 142 -17.03 6.59 11.42
C ASN A 142 -17.54 5.16 11.68
N GLU A 143 -18.23 4.95 12.79
CA GLU A 143 -18.89 3.68 13.13
C GLU A 143 -20.19 3.43 12.33
N ILE A 144 -20.71 4.47 11.63
CA ILE A 144 -21.98 4.40 10.92
C ILE A 144 -21.74 4.30 9.43
N SER A 145 -22.16 3.19 8.83
CA SER A 145 -22.21 3.06 7.37
C SER A 145 -23.15 4.12 6.79
N PRO A 146 -22.78 4.82 5.71
CA PRO A 146 -23.70 5.73 5.03
C PRO A 146 -24.90 5.01 4.40
N VAL A 147 -24.82 3.71 4.17
CA VAL A 147 -25.90 2.90 3.61
C VAL A 147 -27.08 2.83 4.56
N GLY A 148 -28.26 3.19 4.06
CA GLY A 148 -29.49 3.23 4.87
C GLY A 148 -29.74 4.56 5.55
N VAL A 149 -28.84 5.55 5.45
CA VAL A 149 -29.05 6.92 5.94
C VAL A 149 -29.89 7.69 4.92
N ALA A 150 -30.86 8.49 5.41
CA ALA A 150 -31.65 9.38 4.55
C ALA A 150 -30.83 10.63 4.23
N GLY A 151 -30.79 11.02 2.96
CA GLY A 151 -30.10 12.23 2.51
C GLY A 151 -30.18 12.41 0.99
N LYS A 152 -29.92 13.62 0.54
CA LYS A 152 -29.93 14.00 -0.88
C LYS A 152 -28.53 14.07 -1.49
N GLN A 153 -27.50 14.23 -0.65
CA GLN A 153 -26.12 14.34 -1.07
C GLN A 153 -25.23 13.46 -0.18
N LEU A 154 -24.46 12.58 -0.81
CA LEU A 154 -23.40 11.84 -0.15
C LEU A 154 -22.06 12.41 -0.62
N LYS A 155 -21.23 12.84 0.34
CA LYS A 155 -19.86 13.29 0.11
C LYS A 155 -18.92 12.42 0.92
N ALA A 156 -17.71 12.17 0.42
CA ALA A 156 -16.65 11.57 1.22
C ALA A 156 -15.28 12.20 0.91
N ASP A 157 -14.45 12.20 1.94
CA ASP A 157 -13.01 12.41 1.79
C ASP A 157 -12.33 11.08 1.48
N PHE A 158 -11.28 11.12 0.68
CA PHE A 158 -10.54 9.93 0.26
C PHE A 158 -9.04 10.11 0.43
N HIS A 159 -8.38 9.03 0.83
CA HIS A 159 -6.94 8.85 0.74
C HIS A 159 -6.65 7.99 -0.50
N ILE A 160 -6.07 8.58 -1.52
CA ILE A 160 -5.75 7.89 -2.78
C ILE A 160 -4.26 7.61 -2.80
N VAL A 161 -3.91 6.33 -2.96
CA VAL A 161 -2.53 5.89 -3.14
C VAL A 161 -2.26 5.71 -4.62
N THR A 162 -1.23 6.39 -5.11
CA THR A 162 -0.79 6.34 -6.50
C THR A 162 0.63 5.82 -6.60
N GLY A 163 0.97 5.32 -7.77
CA GLY A 163 2.33 4.90 -8.08
C GLY A 163 2.69 5.24 -9.52
N ASN A 164 3.98 5.28 -9.81
CA ASN A 164 4.46 5.52 -11.17
C ASN A 164 4.08 4.34 -12.07
N THR A 165 3.37 4.60 -13.17
CA THR A 165 2.85 3.62 -14.11
C THR A 165 3.94 2.69 -14.65
N GLN A 166 5.13 3.22 -14.99
CA GLN A 166 6.22 2.39 -15.51
C GLN A 166 6.70 1.37 -14.47
N ASN A 167 6.82 1.77 -13.20
CA ASN A 167 7.24 0.86 -12.13
C ASN A 167 6.19 -0.22 -11.86
N ILE A 168 4.91 0.15 -11.94
CA ILE A 168 3.79 -0.79 -11.82
C ILE A 168 3.79 -1.79 -12.99
N CYS A 169 3.98 -1.30 -14.23
CA CYS A 169 4.13 -2.15 -15.41
C CYS A 169 5.32 -3.10 -15.27
N ASN A 170 6.48 -2.63 -14.80
CA ASN A 170 7.66 -3.47 -14.60
C ASN A 170 7.40 -4.64 -13.64
N ILE A 171 6.62 -4.44 -12.58
CA ILE A 171 6.20 -5.51 -11.68
C ILE A 171 5.31 -6.51 -12.42
N ARG A 172 4.26 -6.03 -13.11
CA ARG A 172 3.34 -6.89 -13.88
C ARG A 172 4.08 -7.68 -14.97
N ASP A 173 4.97 -7.02 -15.70
CA ASP A 173 5.77 -7.62 -16.76
C ASP A 173 6.75 -8.68 -16.24
N SER A 174 7.32 -8.47 -15.04
CA SER A 174 8.20 -9.45 -14.40
C SER A 174 7.43 -10.72 -14.02
N VAL A 175 6.23 -10.58 -13.47
CA VAL A 175 5.36 -11.72 -13.13
C VAL A 175 4.87 -12.43 -14.39
N LEU A 176 4.49 -11.68 -15.41
CA LEU A 176 4.07 -12.23 -16.70
C LEU A 176 5.21 -12.97 -17.41
N ALA A 177 6.42 -12.39 -17.42
CA ALA A 177 7.62 -13.02 -17.98
C ALA A 177 8.03 -14.28 -17.22
N ALA A 178 7.69 -14.38 -15.92
CA ALA A 178 7.86 -15.60 -15.12
C ALA A 178 6.82 -16.69 -15.47
N GLY A 179 5.77 -16.37 -16.26
CA GLY A 179 4.72 -17.29 -16.70
C GLY A 179 3.45 -17.25 -15.84
N TYR A 180 3.26 -16.23 -15.01
CA TYR A 180 2.12 -16.08 -14.10
C TYR A 180 1.35 -14.79 -14.37
N LYS A 181 0.12 -14.69 -13.83
CA LYS A 181 -0.72 -13.49 -13.92
C LYS A 181 -0.76 -12.77 -12.58
N VAL A 182 -0.78 -11.44 -12.63
CA VAL A 182 -1.09 -10.62 -11.46
C VAL A 182 -2.60 -10.55 -11.31
N LYS A 183 -3.12 -11.09 -10.20
CA LYS A 183 -4.55 -11.00 -9.85
C LYS A 183 -4.89 -9.61 -9.36
N ASP A 184 -4.07 -9.11 -8.44
CA ASP A 184 -4.19 -7.77 -7.87
C ASP A 184 -2.85 -7.26 -7.36
N LEU A 185 -2.70 -5.92 -7.28
CA LEU A 185 -1.56 -5.24 -6.66
C LEU A 185 -1.99 -4.66 -5.32
N VAL A 186 -1.29 -4.99 -4.27
CA VAL A 186 -1.64 -4.59 -2.90
C VAL A 186 -0.47 -3.82 -2.30
N LEU A 187 -0.72 -2.62 -1.78
CA LEU A 187 0.30 -1.85 -1.07
C LEU A 187 0.84 -2.67 0.11
N GLU A 188 2.16 -2.85 0.20
CA GLU A 188 2.79 -3.74 1.19
C GLU A 188 2.40 -3.43 2.65
N PRO A 189 2.39 -2.17 3.13
CA PRO A 189 1.95 -1.90 4.50
C PRO A 189 0.45 -2.18 4.73
N VAL A 190 -0.38 -2.13 3.67
CA VAL A 190 -1.77 -2.60 3.75
C VAL A 190 -1.80 -4.12 3.92
N ALA A 191 -1.05 -4.84 3.09
CA ALA A 191 -0.95 -6.30 3.22
C ALA A 191 -0.43 -6.69 4.62
N SER A 192 0.69 -6.11 5.06
CA SER A 192 1.27 -6.38 6.38
C SER A 192 0.29 -6.12 7.52
N SER A 193 -0.60 -5.10 7.41
CA SER A 193 -1.60 -4.80 8.42
C SER A 193 -2.61 -5.93 8.64
N TYR A 194 -2.94 -6.69 7.59
CA TYR A 194 -3.83 -7.86 7.71
C TYR A 194 -3.24 -8.99 8.56
N SER A 195 -1.92 -9.08 8.61
CA SER A 195 -1.24 -10.18 9.31
C SER A 195 -0.77 -9.84 10.71
N VAL A 196 -0.59 -8.55 11.06
CA VAL A 196 0.06 -8.15 12.33
C VAL A 196 -0.74 -7.14 13.17
N LEU A 197 -1.89 -6.66 12.67
CA LEU A 197 -2.79 -5.77 13.39
C LEU A 197 -4.16 -6.43 13.56
N ASP A 198 -4.77 -6.25 14.71
CA ASP A 198 -6.18 -6.55 14.91
C ASP A 198 -7.06 -5.29 14.71
N ASP A 199 -8.38 -5.46 14.79
CA ASP A 199 -9.32 -4.35 14.64
C ASP A 199 -9.23 -3.35 15.79
N ARG A 200 -8.84 -3.79 16.98
CA ARG A 200 -8.66 -2.93 18.18
C ARG A 200 -7.43 -2.04 18.03
N ASP A 201 -6.33 -2.57 17.49
CA ASP A 201 -5.15 -1.77 17.15
C ASP A 201 -5.52 -0.64 16.18
N LYS A 202 -6.27 -0.98 15.10
CA LYS A 202 -6.68 -0.03 14.07
C LYS A 202 -7.65 1.03 14.62
N GLU A 203 -8.58 0.62 15.48
CA GLU A 203 -9.54 1.51 16.15
C GLU A 203 -8.83 2.46 17.12
N ALA A 204 -7.98 1.93 18.00
CA ALA A 204 -7.27 2.70 19.03
C ALA A 204 -6.21 3.66 18.46
N GLY A 205 -5.84 3.47 17.22
CA GLY A 205 -4.79 4.23 16.53
C GLY A 205 -3.41 3.60 16.68
N VAL A 206 -2.82 3.24 15.54
CA VAL A 206 -1.54 2.55 15.43
C VAL A 206 -0.73 3.03 14.23
N ALA A 207 0.58 3.14 14.38
CA ALA A 207 1.50 3.26 13.26
C ALA A 207 2.18 1.91 13.01
N LEU A 208 1.89 1.31 11.87
CA LEU A 208 2.58 0.13 11.37
C LEU A 208 3.81 0.55 10.57
N VAL A 209 4.97 -0.01 10.89
CA VAL A 209 6.25 0.27 10.22
C VAL A 209 6.87 -1.05 9.78
N ASP A 210 6.89 -1.29 8.50
CA ASP A 210 7.51 -2.45 7.87
C ASP A 210 8.93 -2.10 7.43
N ILE A 211 9.94 -2.62 8.11
CA ILE A 211 11.36 -2.37 7.81
C ILE A 211 11.86 -3.49 6.92
N GLY A 212 11.79 -3.26 5.63
CA GLY A 212 12.22 -4.19 4.61
C GLY A 212 13.73 -4.22 4.36
N GLY A 213 14.11 -4.65 3.15
CA GLY A 213 15.50 -4.60 2.69
C GLY A 213 15.88 -3.24 2.11
N GLY A 214 15.05 -2.67 1.24
CA GLY A 214 15.31 -1.41 0.52
C GLY A 214 14.46 -0.24 0.99
N THR A 215 13.29 -0.50 1.54
CA THR A 215 12.30 0.49 1.99
C THR A 215 11.86 0.22 3.42
N THR A 216 11.45 1.29 4.09
CA THR A 216 10.67 1.25 5.32
C THR A 216 9.32 1.86 5.01
N ASP A 217 8.27 1.05 5.09
CA ASP A 217 6.92 1.38 4.67
C ASP A 217 6.07 1.66 5.91
N ILE A 218 5.31 2.77 5.88
CA ILE A 218 4.51 3.23 7.02
C ILE A 218 3.04 3.25 6.61
N ALA A 219 2.18 2.74 7.50
CA ALA A 219 0.74 2.95 7.44
C ALA A 219 0.22 3.37 8.82
N ILE A 220 -0.56 4.43 8.87
CA ILE A 220 -1.20 4.92 10.10
C ILE A 220 -2.69 4.59 10.02
N PHE A 221 -3.18 3.88 11.03
CA PHE A 221 -4.60 3.59 11.21
C PHE A 221 -5.12 4.37 12.41
N TYR A 222 -6.35 4.86 12.31
CA TYR A 222 -7.07 5.54 13.39
C TYR A 222 -8.57 5.44 13.12
N ASP A 223 -9.36 5.12 14.15
CA ASP A 223 -10.80 4.82 14.03
C ASP A 223 -11.09 3.69 13.01
N GLY A 224 -10.26 2.65 12.96
CA GLY A 224 -10.39 1.53 12.04
C GLY A 224 -10.01 1.83 10.58
N ILE A 225 -9.65 3.07 10.26
CA ILE A 225 -9.43 3.55 8.90
C ILE A 225 -7.93 3.84 8.67
N ILE A 226 -7.42 3.48 7.49
CA ILE A 226 -6.08 3.88 7.07
C ILE A 226 -6.07 5.38 6.75
N ARG A 227 -5.32 6.14 7.52
CA ARG A 227 -5.29 7.61 7.45
C ARG A 227 -4.11 8.15 6.66
N HIS A 228 -2.99 7.45 6.69
CA HIS A 228 -1.77 7.90 6.02
C HIS A 228 -0.93 6.70 5.59
N THR A 229 -0.24 6.84 4.46
CA THR A 229 0.78 5.90 4.00
C THR A 229 1.99 6.66 3.48
N SER A 230 3.19 6.18 3.81
CA SER A 230 4.46 6.76 3.36
C SER A 230 5.51 5.70 3.16
N VAL A 231 6.51 5.98 2.34
CA VAL A 231 7.63 5.08 2.04
C VAL A 231 8.95 5.83 2.23
N ILE A 232 9.78 5.32 3.12
CA ILE A 232 11.14 5.82 3.36
C ILE A 232 12.12 4.92 2.58
N PRO A 233 12.97 5.48 1.68
CA PRO A 233 13.90 4.68 0.88
C PRO A 233 15.19 4.31 1.64
N LEU A 234 15.07 4.02 2.93
CA LEU A 234 16.15 3.59 3.83
C LEU A 234 15.68 2.40 4.65
N ALA A 235 16.44 1.30 4.63
CA ALA A 235 16.09 0.09 5.36
C ALA A 235 17.33 -0.81 5.59
N GLY A 236 17.12 -2.13 5.64
CA GLY A 236 18.15 -3.13 5.98
C GLY A 236 19.41 -3.06 5.12
N GLN A 237 19.29 -2.73 3.82
CA GLN A 237 20.43 -2.62 2.90
C GLN A 237 21.36 -1.43 3.23
N ALA A 238 20.78 -0.32 3.69
CA ALA A 238 21.57 0.83 4.15
C ALA A 238 22.40 0.45 5.38
N ILE A 239 21.83 -0.30 6.33
CA ILE A 239 22.55 -0.85 7.49
C ILE A 239 23.71 -1.75 7.02
N THR A 240 23.45 -2.68 6.09
CA THR A 240 24.48 -3.58 5.54
C THR A 240 25.60 -2.83 4.87
N SER A 241 25.27 -1.78 4.11
CA SER A 241 26.27 -0.91 3.44
C SER A 241 27.15 -0.17 4.44
N ASP A 242 26.58 0.31 5.54
CA ASP A 242 27.36 0.99 6.60
C ASP A 242 28.26 0.00 7.34
N ILE A 243 27.80 -1.20 7.63
CA ILE A 243 28.64 -2.27 8.21
C ILE A 243 29.80 -2.61 7.24
N ARG A 244 29.50 -2.77 5.95
CA ARG A 244 30.53 -3.02 4.93
C ARG A 244 31.62 -1.96 4.93
N ARG A 245 31.22 -0.68 4.94
CA ARG A 245 32.15 0.48 4.95
C ARG A 245 32.90 0.56 6.27
N GLY A 246 32.19 0.55 7.40
CA GLY A 246 32.77 0.73 8.73
C GLY A 246 33.69 -0.42 9.15
N CYS A 247 33.36 -1.66 8.74
CA CYS A 247 34.19 -2.82 9.01
C CYS A 247 35.14 -3.17 7.86
N SER A 248 35.09 -2.50 6.69
CA SER A 248 35.91 -2.81 5.49
C SER A 248 35.90 -4.31 5.14
N ILE A 249 34.70 -4.89 4.91
CA ILE A 249 34.45 -6.30 4.60
C ILE A 249 33.57 -6.43 3.35
N LEU A 250 33.34 -7.65 2.87
CA LEU A 250 32.47 -7.92 1.74
C LEU A 250 30.98 -7.69 2.12
N LEU A 251 30.15 -7.39 1.13
CA LEU A 251 28.72 -7.14 1.33
C LEU A 251 28.01 -8.34 1.98
N ASP A 252 28.26 -9.56 1.48
CA ASP A 252 27.64 -10.78 2.01
C ASP A 252 28.11 -11.09 3.45
N GLN A 253 29.36 -10.72 3.79
CA GLN A 253 29.86 -10.80 5.16
C GLN A 253 29.19 -9.79 6.09
N ALA A 254 28.97 -8.56 5.61
CA ALA A 254 28.27 -7.52 6.33
C ALA A 254 26.80 -7.91 6.59
N GLU A 255 26.12 -8.45 5.59
CA GLU A 255 24.75 -8.96 5.74
C GLU A 255 24.69 -10.10 6.76
N SER A 256 25.62 -11.05 6.67
CA SER A 256 25.71 -12.15 7.64
C SER A 256 25.96 -11.67 9.07
N LEU A 257 26.78 -10.64 9.26
CA LEU A 257 27.01 -10.02 10.57
C LEU A 257 25.74 -9.34 11.08
N LYS A 258 25.06 -8.58 10.25
CA LYS A 258 23.80 -7.90 10.60
C LYS A 258 22.76 -8.90 11.07
N VAL A 259 22.54 -9.96 10.28
CA VAL A 259 21.49 -10.97 10.57
C VAL A 259 21.79 -11.77 11.84
N LYS A 260 23.06 -12.16 12.06
CA LYS A 260 23.41 -13.03 13.18
C LYS A 260 23.67 -12.27 14.49
N TYR A 261 24.29 -11.11 14.41
CA TYR A 261 24.82 -10.38 15.56
C TYR A 261 24.31 -8.94 15.67
N GLY A 262 23.40 -8.48 14.76
CA GLY A 262 22.92 -7.13 14.75
C GLY A 262 22.17 -6.73 16.02
N SER A 263 22.60 -5.62 16.63
CA SER A 263 22.03 -5.05 17.87
C SER A 263 21.90 -3.53 17.73
N CYS A 264 20.80 -2.96 18.21
CA CYS A 264 20.55 -1.53 18.22
C CYS A 264 21.03 -0.83 19.50
N LEU A 265 21.41 -1.58 20.53
CA LEU A 265 21.86 -1.04 21.82
C LEU A 265 23.29 -1.47 22.15
N PRO A 266 24.31 -0.66 21.79
CA PRO A 266 25.72 -0.97 22.07
C PRO A 266 26.06 -1.15 23.55
N ALA A 267 25.26 -0.55 24.43
CA ALA A 267 25.45 -0.68 25.88
C ALA A 267 25.18 -2.10 26.41
N ASN A 268 24.39 -2.90 25.66
CA ASN A 268 24.08 -4.28 26.02
C ASN A 268 25.10 -5.29 25.47
N GLU A 269 26.05 -4.85 24.64
CA GLU A 269 27.13 -5.67 24.15
C GLU A 269 28.33 -5.65 25.12
N ARG A 270 28.86 -6.84 25.42
CA ARG A 270 30.01 -6.96 26.33
C ARG A 270 31.27 -6.40 25.67
N GLU A 271 32.09 -5.75 26.47
CA GLU A 271 33.39 -5.27 26.03
C GLU A 271 34.34 -6.45 25.81
N GLY A 272 34.98 -6.50 24.63
CA GLY A 272 35.85 -7.58 24.24
C GLY A 272 35.21 -8.70 23.43
N ASP A 273 33.88 -8.79 23.36
CA ASP A 273 33.21 -9.75 22.47
C ASP A 273 33.44 -9.34 20.99
N ALA A 274 33.95 -10.28 20.21
CA ALA A 274 34.27 -10.07 18.81
C ALA A 274 33.89 -11.31 17.97
N VAL A 275 33.66 -11.06 16.67
CA VAL A 275 33.42 -12.09 15.67
C VAL A 275 34.55 -12.08 14.67
N SER A 276 35.12 -13.26 14.42
CA SER A 276 36.16 -13.45 13.42
C SER A 276 35.53 -13.68 12.03
N ILE A 277 35.92 -12.86 11.08
CA ILE A 277 35.46 -12.92 9.68
C ILE A 277 36.63 -13.40 8.81
N PRO A 278 36.42 -14.39 7.93
CA PRO A 278 37.45 -14.85 7.02
C PRO A 278 38.04 -13.72 6.17
N GLY A 279 39.35 -13.63 6.11
CA GLY A 279 40.01 -12.64 5.26
C GLY A 279 39.82 -12.92 3.77
N ILE A 280 39.99 -11.87 2.94
CA ILE A 280 39.91 -11.99 1.48
C ILE A 280 41.21 -12.58 0.94
N ARG A 281 41.12 -13.65 0.17
CA ARG A 281 42.25 -14.40 -0.35
C ARG A 281 43.14 -14.93 0.80
N ASN A 282 44.42 -14.59 0.82
CA ASN A 282 45.41 -15.06 1.82
C ASN A 282 45.55 -14.07 3.01
N GLN A 283 44.59 -13.14 3.21
CA GLN A 283 44.64 -12.22 4.36
C GLN A 283 44.25 -12.97 5.64
N PRO A 284 44.82 -12.57 6.80
CA PRO A 284 44.40 -13.13 8.07
C PRO A 284 42.92 -12.82 8.35
N PRO A 285 42.23 -13.62 9.17
CA PRO A 285 40.88 -13.31 9.63
C PRO A 285 40.83 -11.94 10.30
N LYS A 286 39.73 -11.25 10.10
CA LYS A 286 39.47 -9.92 10.70
C LYS A 286 38.55 -10.06 11.89
N GLU A 287 38.95 -9.55 13.04
CA GLU A 287 38.11 -9.49 14.22
C GLU A 287 37.30 -8.21 14.23
N ILE A 288 36.00 -8.33 14.46
CA ILE A 288 35.04 -7.22 14.55
C ILE A 288 34.37 -7.27 15.90
N GLY A 289 34.62 -6.26 16.73
CA GLY A 289 33.99 -6.13 18.04
C GLY A 289 32.49 -5.93 17.91
N LEU A 290 31.68 -6.68 18.71
CA LEU A 290 30.22 -6.59 18.66
C LEU A 290 29.71 -5.19 19.06
N LYS A 291 30.39 -4.51 19.99
CA LYS A 291 30.07 -3.14 20.38
C LYS A 291 30.29 -2.13 19.23
N VAL A 292 31.33 -2.34 18.40
CA VAL A 292 31.57 -1.51 17.20
C VAL A 292 30.46 -1.76 16.16
N LEU A 293 30.13 -3.03 15.91
CA LEU A 293 29.04 -3.41 15.02
C LEU A 293 27.73 -2.77 15.46
N ALA A 294 27.39 -2.87 16.75
CA ALA A 294 26.17 -2.30 17.31
C ALA A 294 26.12 -0.76 17.19
N ASN A 295 27.28 -0.06 17.34
CA ASN A 295 27.34 1.39 17.13
C ASN A 295 27.04 1.78 15.68
N ILE A 296 27.57 1.04 14.71
CA ILE A 296 27.28 1.28 13.27
C ILE A 296 25.80 1.07 12.98
N ILE A 297 25.23 -0.04 13.46
CA ILE A 297 23.81 -0.37 13.28
C ILE A 297 22.92 0.68 13.92
N LYS A 298 23.19 1.04 15.20
CA LYS A 298 22.44 2.06 15.94
C LYS A 298 22.40 3.38 15.19
N ALA A 299 23.53 3.86 14.65
CA ALA A 299 23.57 5.11 13.93
C ALA A 299 22.62 5.13 12.71
N ARG A 300 22.56 4.03 11.95
CA ARG A 300 21.65 3.93 10.81
C ARG A 300 20.18 3.77 11.23
N VAL A 301 19.92 2.91 12.20
CA VAL A 301 18.55 2.70 12.72
C VAL A 301 18.01 3.99 13.35
N GLN A 302 18.88 4.81 13.97
CA GLN A 302 18.48 6.13 14.46
C GLN A 302 17.95 7.01 13.33
N VAL A 303 18.66 7.11 12.21
CA VAL A 303 18.20 7.88 11.04
C VAL A 303 16.86 7.36 10.53
N ILE A 304 16.67 6.03 10.46
CA ILE A 304 15.39 5.43 10.03
C ILE A 304 14.28 5.83 11.00
N MET A 305 14.47 5.69 12.32
CA MET A 305 13.46 6.02 13.32
C MET A 305 13.14 7.52 13.38
N GLU A 306 14.14 8.40 13.14
CA GLU A 306 13.93 9.85 13.02
C GLU A 306 13.01 10.17 11.81
N GLN A 307 13.21 9.49 10.67
CA GLN A 307 12.32 9.63 9.52
C GLN A 307 10.92 9.08 9.81
N VAL A 308 10.80 7.94 10.47
CA VAL A 308 9.52 7.38 10.91
C VAL A 308 8.77 8.37 11.81
N ALA A 309 9.43 8.93 12.82
CA ALA A 309 8.84 9.92 13.71
C ALA A 309 8.42 11.20 12.97
N TYR A 310 9.22 11.62 11.98
CA TYR A 310 8.92 12.77 11.12
C TYR A 310 7.65 12.52 10.28
N GLU A 311 7.53 11.36 9.62
CA GLU A 311 6.38 11.00 8.81
C GLU A 311 5.09 10.93 9.66
N ILE A 312 5.15 10.30 10.84
CA ILE A 312 4.02 10.24 11.77
C ILE A 312 3.59 11.65 12.19
N SER A 313 4.54 12.52 12.54
CA SER A 313 4.26 13.90 12.93
C SER A 313 3.70 14.74 11.79
N THR A 314 4.22 14.57 10.57
CA THR A 314 3.75 15.29 9.36
C THR A 314 2.33 14.88 8.99
N ALA A 315 1.97 13.62 9.23
CA ALA A 315 0.60 13.14 9.09
C ALA A 315 -0.37 13.68 10.18
N GLY A 316 0.12 14.46 11.14
CA GLY A 316 -0.69 15.05 12.21
C GLY A 316 -0.90 14.13 13.42
N TYR A 317 -0.17 13.01 13.50
CA TYR A 317 -0.29 12.03 14.57
C TYR A 317 0.90 12.07 15.53
N ASN A 318 0.69 11.57 16.72
CA ASN A 318 1.71 11.43 17.76
C ASN A 318 1.29 10.35 18.76
N GLY A 319 2.13 10.04 19.77
CA GLY A 319 1.84 9.01 20.76
C GLY A 319 0.58 9.23 21.62
N LYS A 320 -0.06 10.42 21.55
CA LYS A 320 -1.34 10.65 22.25
C LYS A 320 -2.54 10.20 21.42
N ASN A 321 -2.42 10.29 20.08
CA ASN A 321 -3.46 9.88 19.17
C ASN A 321 -3.36 8.39 18.81
N LEU A 322 -2.15 7.82 18.88
CA LEU A 322 -1.89 6.43 18.53
C LEU A 322 -1.75 5.61 19.81
N SER A 323 -2.90 5.26 20.42
CA SER A 323 -2.93 4.57 21.72
C SER A 323 -2.39 3.14 21.66
N ALA A 324 -2.49 2.47 20.49
CA ALA A 324 -1.85 1.17 20.25
C ALA A 324 -0.36 1.30 19.86
N GLY A 325 0.15 2.54 19.76
CA GLY A 325 1.57 2.84 19.61
C GLY A 325 2.15 2.51 18.25
N LEU A 326 3.35 1.94 18.26
CA LEU A 326 4.15 1.60 17.09
C LEU A 326 4.28 0.09 16.93
N VAL A 327 3.94 -0.44 15.76
CA VAL A 327 4.12 -1.86 15.44
C VAL A 327 5.20 -1.99 14.38
N LEU A 328 6.31 -2.65 14.74
CA LEU A 328 7.42 -2.90 13.81
C LEU A 328 7.29 -4.29 13.21
N THR A 329 7.40 -4.39 11.89
CA THR A 329 7.42 -5.67 11.18
C THR A 329 8.50 -5.66 10.09
N GLY A 330 8.53 -6.70 9.24
CA GLY A 330 9.56 -6.86 8.23
C GLY A 330 10.87 -7.45 8.76
N GLY A 331 11.80 -7.72 7.84
CA GLY A 331 13.09 -8.35 8.19
C GLY A 331 13.96 -7.52 9.14
N GLY A 332 13.86 -6.19 9.06
CA GLY A 332 14.59 -5.25 9.94
C GLY A 332 14.12 -5.29 11.38
N ALA A 333 12.85 -5.64 11.62
CA ALA A 333 12.30 -5.78 12.97
C ALA A 333 12.92 -6.94 13.78
N SER A 334 13.70 -7.80 13.13
CA SER A 334 14.43 -8.89 13.80
C SER A 334 15.76 -8.46 14.43
N LEU A 335 16.18 -7.20 14.28
CA LEU A 335 17.39 -6.68 14.95
C LEU A 335 17.19 -6.70 16.48
N LYS A 336 18.23 -7.12 17.21
CA LYS A 336 18.17 -7.14 18.66
C LYS A 336 17.94 -5.74 19.21
N TYR A 337 17.02 -5.64 20.19
CA TYR A 337 16.66 -4.39 20.90
C TYR A 337 16.07 -3.29 20.00
N ILE A 338 15.64 -3.58 18.77
CA ILE A 338 15.04 -2.56 17.89
C ILE A 338 13.75 -2.00 18.48
N LYS A 339 12.94 -2.84 19.15
CA LYS A 339 11.72 -2.45 19.86
C LYS A 339 12.01 -1.36 20.89
N ASP A 340 12.96 -1.64 21.81
CA ASP A 340 13.31 -0.71 22.89
C ASP A 340 13.92 0.58 22.34
N PHE A 341 14.73 0.46 21.29
CA PHE A 341 15.35 1.61 20.63
C PHE A 341 14.31 2.48 19.91
N ALA A 342 13.36 1.88 19.21
CA ALA A 342 12.27 2.60 18.55
C ALA A 342 11.36 3.31 19.55
N SER A 343 11.02 2.65 20.66
CA SER A 343 10.26 3.26 21.76
C SER A 343 10.99 4.48 22.35
N LEU A 344 12.30 4.37 22.52
CA LEU A 344 13.14 5.48 23.02
C LEU A 344 13.16 6.66 22.03
N MET A 345 13.25 6.38 20.73
CA MET A 345 13.34 7.41 19.69
C MET A 345 12.03 8.11 19.38
N THR A 346 10.93 7.40 19.40
CA THR A 346 9.60 7.90 19.04
C THR A 346 8.78 8.38 20.24
N GLY A 347 9.14 7.92 21.44
CA GLY A 347 8.35 8.15 22.67
C GLY A 347 7.00 7.41 22.67
N MET A 348 6.81 6.44 21.79
CA MET A 348 5.59 5.61 21.68
C MET A 348 5.86 4.18 22.17
N ASP A 349 4.84 3.57 22.78
CA ASP A 349 4.89 2.14 23.06
C ASP A 349 5.09 1.38 21.75
N THR A 350 6.04 0.45 21.76
CA THR A 350 6.41 -0.27 20.54
C THR A 350 6.31 -1.78 20.76
N ARG A 351 5.74 -2.49 19.80
CA ARG A 351 5.75 -3.96 19.75
C ARG A 351 6.26 -4.48 18.41
N ILE A 352 6.68 -5.73 18.39
CA ILE A 352 6.98 -6.42 17.13
C ILE A 352 5.69 -7.07 16.63
N GLY A 353 5.32 -6.75 15.37
CA GLY A 353 4.22 -7.37 14.67
C GLY A 353 4.63 -8.75 14.15
N ILE A 354 3.99 -9.78 14.65
CA ILE A 354 4.24 -11.18 14.35
C ILE A 354 2.95 -11.77 13.77
N PRO A 355 2.99 -12.41 12.58
CA PRO A 355 1.78 -12.87 11.89
C PRO A 355 1.18 -14.18 12.48
N SER A 356 1.64 -14.64 13.65
CA SER A 356 1.26 -15.94 14.23
C SER A 356 -0.20 -16.08 14.63
N GLU A 357 -0.90 -14.99 14.94
CA GLU A 357 -2.29 -15.03 15.42
C GLU A 357 -3.26 -15.51 14.34
N HIS A 358 -2.95 -15.26 13.08
CA HIS A 358 -3.76 -15.64 11.94
C HIS A 358 -3.40 -17.03 11.36
N LEU A 359 -2.36 -17.67 11.90
CA LEU A 359 -1.90 -18.98 11.42
C LEU A 359 -2.50 -20.11 12.27
N VAL A 360 -2.74 -21.27 11.65
CA VAL A 360 -3.08 -22.49 12.38
C VAL A 360 -1.91 -22.95 13.27
N ALA A 361 -2.20 -23.66 14.36
CA ALA A 361 -1.20 -24.02 15.37
C ALA A 361 -0.06 -24.92 14.84
N GLU A 362 -0.33 -25.71 13.80
CA GLU A 362 0.66 -26.59 13.17
C GLU A 362 1.53 -25.89 12.11
N SER A 363 1.45 -24.58 11.99
CA SER A 363 2.27 -23.81 11.05
C SER A 363 3.75 -23.87 11.42
N ASP A 364 4.61 -23.84 10.40
CA ASP A 364 6.05 -23.76 10.57
C ASP A 364 6.42 -22.52 11.41
N ALA A 365 7.27 -22.70 12.41
CA ALA A 365 7.72 -21.63 13.30
C ALA A 365 8.40 -20.47 12.55
N ASP A 366 9.01 -20.74 11.39
CA ASP A 366 9.61 -19.72 10.55
C ASP A 366 8.58 -18.73 10.00
N LEU A 367 7.34 -19.16 9.76
CA LEU A 367 6.25 -18.32 9.28
C LEU A 367 5.81 -17.27 10.31
N ALA A 368 6.07 -17.51 11.59
CA ALA A 368 5.83 -16.54 12.65
C ALA A 368 6.84 -15.39 12.68
N LEU A 369 7.88 -15.41 11.84
CA LEU A 369 8.87 -14.34 11.81
C LEU A 369 8.31 -13.10 11.09
N PRO A 370 8.64 -11.87 11.57
CA PRO A 370 8.15 -10.61 10.98
C PRO A 370 8.44 -10.46 9.48
N LYS A 371 9.51 -11.10 8.99
CA LYS A 371 9.88 -11.08 7.55
C LYS A 371 8.82 -11.67 6.60
N TYR A 372 7.83 -12.41 7.11
CA TYR A 372 6.74 -13.00 6.32
C TYR A 372 5.40 -12.26 6.49
N ALA A 373 5.37 -11.17 7.25
CA ALA A 373 4.15 -10.42 7.51
C ALA A 373 3.44 -9.99 6.22
N THR A 374 4.15 -9.38 5.27
CA THR A 374 3.62 -8.97 3.97
C THR A 374 3.08 -10.16 3.18
N GLY A 375 3.84 -11.25 3.07
CA GLY A 375 3.43 -12.43 2.30
C GLY A 375 2.17 -13.11 2.88
N ILE A 376 2.09 -13.25 4.22
CA ILE A 376 0.90 -13.77 4.92
C ILE A 376 -0.28 -12.81 4.76
N GLY A 377 -0.02 -11.51 4.88
CA GLY A 377 -1.02 -10.47 4.67
C GLY A 377 -1.60 -10.47 3.26
N LEU A 378 -0.79 -10.73 2.23
CA LEU A 378 -1.27 -10.89 0.84
C LEU A 378 -2.21 -12.09 0.68
N VAL A 379 -1.90 -13.20 1.36
CA VAL A 379 -2.79 -14.38 1.37
C VAL A 379 -4.11 -14.05 2.08
N LEU A 380 -4.06 -13.40 3.25
CA LEU A 380 -5.26 -12.94 3.99
C LEU A 380 -6.12 -12.03 3.14
N TYR A 381 -5.53 -10.97 2.60
CA TYR A 381 -6.21 -10.01 1.74
C TYR A 381 -6.88 -10.70 0.54
N GLY A 382 -6.18 -11.63 -0.11
CA GLY A 382 -6.72 -12.37 -1.24
C GLY A 382 -7.90 -13.25 -0.86
N ILE A 383 -7.83 -13.95 0.30
CA ILE A 383 -8.94 -14.77 0.81
C ILE A 383 -10.17 -13.89 1.06
N GLU A 384 -10.04 -12.79 1.81
CA GLU A 384 -11.17 -11.91 2.13
C GLU A 384 -11.80 -11.30 0.87
N LYS A 385 -10.96 -10.91 -0.09
CA LYS A 385 -11.44 -10.33 -1.35
C LYS A 385 -12.23 -11.33 -2.20
N GLU A 386 -11.78 -12.58 -2.30
CA GLU A 386 -12.51 -13.60 -3.04
C GLU A 386 -13.80 -14.02 -2.30
N GLU A 387 -13.78 -14.12 -0.98
CA GLU A 387 -14.99 -14.37 -0.17
C GLU A 387 -16.02 -13.24 -0.37
N ALA A 388 -15.61 -11.97 -0.31
CA ALA A 388 -16.50 -10.85 -0.57
C ALA A 388 -17.07 -10.87 -1.99
N ARG A 389 -16.28 -11.28 -3.00
CA ARG A 389 -16.71 -11.43 -4.37
C ARG A 389 -17.73 -12.54 -4.53
N MET A 390 -17.54 -13.68 -3.87
CA MET A 390 -18.49 -14.79 -3.89
C MET A 390 -19.84 -14.38 -3.30
N VAL A 391 -19.84 -13.68 -2.15
CA VAL A 391 -21.04 -13.16 -1.50
C VAL A 391 -21.77 -12.17 -2.43
N ALA A 392 -21.04 -11.25 -3.07
CA ALA A 392 -21.61 -10.28 -4.00
C ALA A 392 -22.26 -10.96 -5.23
N ASN A 393 -21.61 -11.99 -5.79
CA ASN A 393 -22.14 -12.75 -6.92
C ASN A 393 -23.38 -13.57 -6.52
N ALA A 394 -23.36 -14.20 -5.33
CA ALA A 394 -24.52 -14.93 -4.81
C ALA A 394 -25.74 -14.01 -4.61
N ALA A 395 -25.52 -12.80 -4.09
CA ALA A 395 -26.57 -11.78 -3.93
C ALA A 395 -27.16 -11.33 -5.29
N LYS A 396 -26.32 -11.14 -6.31
CA LYS A 396 -26.78 -10.80 -7.68
C LYS A 396 -27.59 -11.92 -8.30
N ASN A 397 -27.19 -13.17 -8.14
CA ASN A 397 -27.91 -14.33 -8.65
C ASN A 397 -29.25 -14.56 -7.93
N ALA A 398 -29.33 -14.24 -6.64
CA ALA A 398 -30.55 -14.33 -5.84
C ALA A 398 -31.59 -13.23 -6.19
N SER A 399 -31.13 -12.10 -6.76
CA SER A 399 -31.98 -10.98 -7.17
C SER A 399 -32.45 -11.04 -8.61
N SER A 400 -32.05 -12.05 -9.39
CA SER A 400 -32.62 -12.33 -10.73
C SER A 400 -33.88 -13.19 -10.55
N PRO A 401 -35.10 -12.69 -10.82
CA PRO A 401 -36.29 -13.53 -10.75
C PRO A 401 -36.27 -14.48 -11.93
N ASP A 402 -36.10 -15.78 -11.66
CA ASP A 402 -36.48 -16.85 -12.57
C ASP A 402 -37.98 -16.73 -12.87
N THR A 403 -38.31 -16.17 -14.00
CA THR A 403 -39.65 -16.25 -14.59
C THR A 403 -39.54 -16.75 -16.01
N GLU A 404 -39.15 -17.99 -16.15
CA GLU A 404 -39.59 -18.83 -17.26
C GLU A 404 -40.06 -20.18 -16.71
N LYS A 405 -41.31 -20.19 -16.22
CA LYS A 405 -42.09 -21.45 -16.18
C LYS A 405 -42.51 -21.72 -17.60
N GLU A 406 -41.92 -22.74 -18.19
CA GLU A 406 -42.46 -23.42 -19.37
C GLU A 406 -43.94 -23.73 -19.14
N ALA A 407 -44.81 -23.07 -19.91
CA ALA A 407 -46.18 -23.49 -20.08
C ALA A 407 -46.21 -24.47 -21.26
N GLU A 408 -46.66 -25.71 -21.00
CA GLU A 408 -46.93 -26.75 -22.00
C GLU A 408 -47.86 -26.25 -23.10
N PRO A 409 -47.71 -26.75 -24.36
CA PRO A 409 -48.49 -26.25 -25.49
C PRO A 409 -49.89 -26.88 -25.52
N LEU A 410 -50.92 -26.11 -25.29
CA LEU A 410 -52.28 -26.45 -25.62
C LEU A 410 -52.56 -26.23 -27.12
N SER A 411 -53.15 -27.27 -27.72
CA SER A 411 -53.50 -27.49 -29.11
C SER A 411 -54.15 -26.30 -29.83
N LYS A 412 -53.81 -26.19 -31.14
CA LYS A 412 -54.36 -25.27 -32.16
C LYS A 412 -55.88 -25.48 -32.36
N PRO A 413 -56.58 -24.40 -32.77
CA PRO A 413 -57.35 -24.46 -33.99
C PRO A 413 -56.98 -23.40 -35.04
N SER A 414 -57.10 -23.83 -36.27
CA SER A 414 -56.95 -23.19 -37.56
C SER A 414 -57.90 -22.01 -37.77
N ALA A 415 -57.44 -20.89 -38.35
CA ALA A 415 -57.96 -20.31 -39.59
C ALA A 415 -57.42 -18.85 -39.83
N ASN A 416 -56.86 -18.67 -40.99
CA ASN A 416 -56.79 -17.51 -41.90
C ASN A 416 -57.01 -16.09 -41.36
N GLY A 417 -56.01 -15.26 -41.55
CA GLY A 417 -56.11 -13.80 -41.51
C GLY A 417 -54.77 -13.13 -41.82
N LYS A 418 -54.69 -12.47 -42.92
CA LYS A 418 -53.54 -11.84 -43.58
C LYS A 418 -52.70 -10.97 -42.64
N GLU A 419 -51.43 -11.24 -42.61
CA GLU A 419 -50.38 -10.35 -42.10
C GLU A 419 -50.28 -9.09 -42.98
N GLN A 420 -50.55 -7.91 -42.42
CA GLN A 420 -50.11 -6.63 -42.95
C GLN A 420 -48.95 -6.13 -42.09
N SER A 421 -47.81 -5.96 -42.75
CA SER A 421 -46.56 -5.51 -42.17
C SER A 421 -46.67 -4.08 -41.66
N ILE A 422 -46.12 -3.83 -40.50
CA ILE A 422 -46.01 -2.49 -39.83
C ILE A 422 -45.27 -1.45 -40.71
N ILE A 423 -44.56 -1.89 -41.76
CA ILE A 423 -43.85 -1.04 -42.70
C ILE A 423 -44.80 -0.25 -43.61
N ASP A 424 -46.03 -0.76 -43.89
CA ASP A 424 -46.99 -0.09 -44.75
C ASP A 424 -47.77 1.06 -44.07
N ILE A 425 -47.70 1.16 -42.75
CA ILE A 425 -48.40 2.23 -42.00
C ILE A 425 -47.56 3.50 -41.91
N LEU A 426 -46.23 3.41 -42.05
CA LEU A 426 -45.32 4.56 -41.96
C LEU A 426 -45.15 5.33 -43.27
N ASN A 427 -45.62 4.76 -44.42
CA ASN A 427 -45.46 5.38 -45.72
C ASN A 427 -46.67 6.19 -46.20
N ASN A 428 -47.74 6.30 -45.43
CA ASN A 428 -48.97 6.98 -45.82
C ASN A 428 -49.40 8.07 -44.87
N MET A 429 -48.53 9.06 -44.58
CA MET A 429 -48.97 10.34 -44.03
C MET A 429 -48.63 11.48 -44.98
N PRO A 430 -49.57 12.40 -45.28
CA PRO A 430 -49.35 13.44 -46.25
C PRO A 430 -48.45 14.56 -45.71
N GLY A 431 -47.52 14.99 -46.54
CA GLY A 431 -46.50 15.97 -46.23
C GLY A 431 -47.07 17.39 -46.09
N THR A 432 -46.45 18.11 -45.20
CA THR A 432 -46.43 19.59 -45.25
C THR A 432 -44.96 20.01 -45.39
N LYS A 433 -44.71 20.61 -46.56
CA LYS A 433 -43.50 21.39 -46.85
C LYS A 433 -43.65 22.74 -46.23
N GLU A 434 -42.68 23.15 -45.43
CA GLU A 434 -42.30 24.55 -45.34
C GLU A 434 -40.79 24.67 -45.12
N GLN A 435 -40.17 25.31 -46.07
CA GLN A 435 -38.80 25.78 -46.05
C GLN A 435 -38.73 27.03 -45.19
N SER A 436 -37.79 27.13 -44.27
CA SER A 436 -37.26 28.41 -43.83
C SER A 436 -35.76 28.27 -43.60
N GLU A 437 -35.03 28.95 -44.45
CA GLU A 437 -33.61 29.26 -44.34
C GLU A 437 -33.34 30.01 -43.03
N VAL A 438 -32.39 29.56 -42.23
CA VAL A 438 -31.83 30.34 -41.13
C VAL A 438 -30.32 30.44 -41.35
N SER A 439 -29.89 31.66 -41.62
CA SER A 439 -28.49 32.08 -41.74
C SER A 439 -27.74 31.91 -40.44
N PRO A 440 -26.39 31.73 -40.49
CA PRO A 440 -25.58 31.49 -39.30
C PRO A 440 -25.41 32.76 -38.46
N VAL A 441 -25.75 32.64 -37.18
CA VAL A 441 -25.49 33.70 -36.19
C VAL A 441 -24.04 33.61 -35.76
N GLN A 442 -23.27 34.65 -36.01
CA GLN A 442 -21.92 34.88 -35.50
C GLN A 442 -21.98 35.06 -33.97
N ASN A 443 -21.25 34.26 -33.26
CA ASN A 443 -20.93 34.46 -31.83
C ASN A 443 -19.91 35.62 -31.73
N PRO A 444 -20.13 36.60 -30.82
CA PRO A 444 -19.12 37.62 -30.53
C PRO A 444 -17.99 37.02 -29.67
N GLU A 445 -16.76 37.40 -30.02
CA GLU A 445 -15.55 37.14 -29.24
C GLU A 445 -15.67 37.71 -27.82
N PRO A 446 -15.18 37.00 -26.78
CA PRO A 446 -15.13 37.59 -25.45
C PRO A 446 -13.99 38.60 -25.32
N GLU A 447 -14.31 39.77 -24.82
CA GLU A 447 -13.35 40.83 -24.46
C GLU A 447 -12.36 40.36 -23.40
N PRO A 448 -11.09 40.83 -23.41
CA PRO A 448 -10.08 40.42 -22.44
C PRO A 448 -10.37 41.04 -21.07
N ILE A 449 -10.47 40.18 -20.05
CA ILE A 449 -10.57 40.56 -18.63
C ILE A 449 -9.25 41.21 -18.21
N LYS A 450 -9.27 42.48 -17.82
CA LYS A 450 -8.17 43.17 -17.16
C LYS A 450 -7.93 42.55 -15.80
N VAL A 451 -6.75 41.91 -15.63
CA VAL A 451 -6.25 41.50 -14.32
C VAL A 451 -5.68 42.73 -13.63
N GLU A 452 -6.38 43.21 -12.60
CA GLU A 452 -5.84 44.18 -11.64
C GLU A 452 -4.73 43.52 -10.82
N GLN A 453 -3.53 44.10 -10.84
CA GLN A 453 -2.43 43.72 -9.96
C GLN A 453 -2.73 44.22 -8.53
N PRO A 454 -2.50 43.41 -7.49
CA PRO A 454 -2.64 43.93 -6.10
C PRO A 454 -1.55 44.94 -5.78
N GLU A 455 -1.94 46.04 -5.18
CA GLU A 455 -1.04 47.09 -4.66
C GLU A 455 -0.09 46.53 -3.58
N PRO A 456 1.14 47.04 -3.50
CA PRO A 456 2.11 46.63 -2.48
C PRO A 456 1.72 47.19 -1.10
N THR A 457 1.59 46.31 -0.10
CA THR A 457 1.47 46.68 1.31
C THR A 457 2.70 47.44 1.82
N PRO A 458 2.51 48.45 2.70
CA PRO A 458 3.61 49.30 3.18
C PRO A 458 4.56 48.52 4.10
N VAL A 459 5.84 48.67 3.82
CA VAL A 459 6.94 48.17 4.64
C VAL A 459 6.99 48.97 5.94
N VAL A 460 6.74 48.34 7.07
CA VAL A 460 7.03 48.88 8.39
C VAL A 460 8.49 48.69 8.71
N ASN A 461 9.22 49.77 8.83
CA ASN A 461 10.59 49.81 9.34
C ASN A 461 10.58 49.46 10.84
N GLU A 462 11.12 48.29 11.19
CA GLU A 462 11.52 48.03 12.58
C GLU A 462 13.00 48.30 12.78
N GLU A 463 13.24 49.14 13.76
CA GLU A 463 14.55 49.58 14.21
C GLU A 463 15.41 48.43 14.76
N LYS A 464 16.69 48.46 14.41
CA LYS A 464 17.76 47.64 14.95
C LYS A 464 17.84 47.76 16.47
N LYS A 465 17.64 46.65 17.18
CA LYS A 465 18.20 46.43 18.52
C LYS A 465 19.13 45.21 18.48
N ASP A 466 20.42 45.48 18.55
CA ASP A 466 21.46 44.50 18.87
C ASP A 466 21.14 43.80 20.18
N LYS A 467 20.96 42.46 20.14
CA LYS A 467 21.33 41.55 21.24
C LYS A 467 21.81 40.23 20.69
N ASN A 468 23.09 40.01 20.87
CA ASN A 468 23.79 38.75 20.74
C ASN A 468 23.18 37.70 21.70
N GLU A 469 22.32 36.84 21.22
CA GLU A 469 21.99 35.58 21.86
C GLU A 469 22.17 34.47 20.80
N LYS A 470 23.21 33.66 21.01
CA LYS A 470 23.48 32.44 20.25
C LYS A 470 22.31 31.46 20.53
N THR A 471 21.25 31.51 19.74
CA THR A 471 20.24 30.48 19.70
C THR A 471 20.87 29.22 19.15
N LYS A 472 20.90 28.16 19.97
CA LYS A 472 21.25 26.80 19.54
C LYS A 472 20.29 26.43 18.39
N PRO A 473 20.79 25.84 17.29
CA PRO A 473 19.94 25.44 16.19
C PRO A 473 18.88 24.46 16.70
N THR A 474 17.63 24.72 16.37
CA THR A 474 16.51 23.83 16.67
C THR A 474 16.76 22.48 16.02
N PHE A 475 16.25 21.41 16.65
CA PHE A 475 16.35 20.02 16.18
C PHE A 475 16.07 19.88 14.67
N PHE A 476 15.09 20.63 14.15
CA PHE A 476 14.72 20.66 12.72
C PHE A 476 15.79 21.33 11.82
N GLY A 477 16.50 22.33 12.29
CA GLY A 477 17.57 22.97 11.52
C GLY A 477 18.74 22.03 11.24
N LYS A 478 19.05 21.11 12.15
CA LYS A 478 20.08 20.09 11.97
C LYS A 478 19.69 19.00 10.99
N ILE A 479 18.42 18.63 10.93
CA ILE A 479 17.91 17.63 9.97
C ILE A 479 17.98 18.18 8.54
N ALA A 480 17.57 19.41 8.31
CA ALA A 480 17.64 20.05 7.00
C ALA A 480 19.08 20.16 6.47
N GLU A 481 20.03 20.49 7.34
CA GLU A 481 21.45 20.60 6.98
C GLU A 481 22.09 19.23 6.68
N TYR A 482 21.62 18.17 7.36
CA TYR A 482 22.08 16.79 7.14
C TYR A 482 21.51 16.19 5.86
N MET A 483 20.24 16.50 5.54
CA MET A 483 19.59 16.09 4.28
C MET A 483 20.27 16.71 3.06
N TRP A 484 20.69 17.98 3.14
CA TRP A 484 21.43 18.64 2.05
C TRP A 484 22.79 18.01 1.78
N LYS A 485 23.47 17.51 2.81
CA LYS A 485 24.76 16.81 2.68
C LYS A 485 24.64 15.39 2.07
N ILE A 486 23.51 14.71 2.28
CA ILE A 486 23.30 13.34 1.75
C ILE A 486 22.89 13.39 0.27
N VAL A 487 22.13 14.41 -0.14
CA VAL A 487 21.63 14.54 -1.53
C VAL A 487 22.64 15.21 -2.46
N GLY A 488 23.63 15.93 -1.91
CA GLY A 488 24.60 16.69 -2.69
C GLY A 488 25.87 15.95 -3.13
N ASP A 489 26.14 14.73 -2.64
CA ASP A 489 27.40 14.02 -2.90
C ASP A 489 27.33 12.91 -3.97
N ASP A 490 26.17 12.65 -4.57
CA ASP A 490 26.02 11.59 -5.59
C ASP A 490 26.09 12.06 -7.05
N ASP A 491 26.28 13.37 -7.33
CA ASP A 491 26.31 13.91 -8.70
C ASP A 491 27.69 14.33 -9.24
N VAL A 492 28.80 13.91 -8.60
CA VAL A 492 30.14 14.12 -9.18
C VAL A 492 31.00 12.87 -9.03
N LYS A 493 30.90 11.94 -9.95
CA LYS A 493 31.95 11.20 -10.69
C LYS A 493 31.39 9.98 -11.39
#